data_cea83a010b8344435d05de1844a1e167
#
_entry.id   cea83a010b8344435d05de1844a1e167
#
_cell.length_a   1.000
_cell.length_b   1.000
_cell.length_c   1.000
_cell.angle_alpha   90.00
_cell.angle_beta   90.00
_cell.angle_gamma   90.00
#
_symmetry.space_group_name_H-M   'P 1'
#
loop_
_entity.id
_entity.type
_entity.pdbx_description
1 polymer ?
#
loop_
_entity_poly.entity_id
_entity_poly.type
_entity_poly.pdbx_seq_one_letter_code
_entity_poly.pdbx_strand_id
1 'polypeptide(L)'
;MQHTINFSAAINQSTVNGLISNCLSAINQGASELVIHMSSPGGDLVSGFTAYHFLKSLPVQVHTHNLSNVESVANIIFLAGSKRTGTTGCRFLFHPFHWGLMGTSVDHTRVSEWSASLDNDLERYIDILESETDGLKSREDWKKIISSATIATATTAVEWGLMSAAENAKMPLAPGTYWWIMG
;
A
#
# COMPACT_ATOMS: atom_id res chain seq x y z
N MET A 1 -21.11 4.07 10.41
CA MET A 1 -20.80 5.38 9.81
C MET A 1 -19.49 5.28 9.07
N GLN A 2 -19.43 5.78 7.82
CA GLN A 2 -18.20 5.74 7.00
C GLN A 2 -17.35 6.97 7.28
N HIS A 3 -16.04 6.76 7.50
CA HIS A 3 -15.04 7.83 7.56
C HIS A 3 -14.05 7.68 6.41
N THR A 4 -13.65 8.79 5.79
CA THR A 4 -12.69 8.83 4.69
C THR A 4 -11.37 9.41 5.14
N ILE A 5 -10.28 8.71 4.87
CA ILE A 5 -8.92 9.14 5.15
C ILE A 5 -8.22 9.36 3.81
N ASN A 6 -7.69 10.57 3.59
CA ASN A 6 -6.90 10.86 2.40
C ASN A 6 -5.42 10.70 2.73
N PHE A 7 -4.79 9.69 2.13
CA PHE A 7 -3.36 9.41 2.26
C PHE A 7 -2.65 9.75 0.95
N SER A 8 -2.04 10.94 0.90
CA SER A 8 -1.26 11.40 -0.25
C SER A 8 0.15 11.75 0.20
N ALA A 9 0.98 10.72 0.39
CA ALA A 9 2.30 10.87 0.99
C ALA A 9 3.25 9.74 0.62
N ALA A 10 4.56 9.96 0.78
CA ALA A 10 5.55 8.89 0.82
C ALA A 10 5.38 8.04 2.09
N ILE A 11 5.74 6.77 2.00
CA ILE A 11 5.67 5.83 3.12
C ILE A 11 6.92 6.00 3.99
N ASN A 12 6.71 6.44 5.22
CA ASN A 12 7.73 6.52 6.27
C ASN A 12 7.05 6.42 7.64
N GLN A 13 7.84 6.35 8.70
CA GLN A 13 7.32 6.20 10.06
C GLN A 13 6.34 7.31 10.44
N SER A 14 6.62 8.57 10.08
CA SER A 14 5.76 9.72 10.43
C SER A 14 4.40 9.62 9.74
N THR A 15 4.39 9.37 8.42
CA THR A 15 3.15 9.29 7.65
C THR A 15 2.32 8.07 8.03
N VAL A 16 2.96 6.94 8.36
CA VAL A 16 2.26 5.74 8.86
C VAL A 16 1.69 5.97 10.26
N ASN A 17 2.42 6.62 11.16
CA ASN A 17 1.87 7.00 12.47
C ASN A 17 0.67 7.93 12.34
N GLY A 18 0.69 8.86 11.39
CA GLY A 18 -0.45 9.71 11.04
C GLY A 18 -1.66 8.90 10.56
N LEU A 19 -1.44 7.93 9.66
CA LEU A 19 -2.49 7.02 9.19
C LEU A 19 -3.10 6.24 10.36
N ILE A 20 -2.27 5.63 11.21
CA ILE A 20 -2.69 4.91 12.40
C ILE A 20 -3.54 5.78 13.32
N SER A 21 -3.04 6.98 13.65
CA SER A 21 -3.74 7.95 14.51
C SER A 21 -5.10 8.33 13.96
N ASN A 22 -5.20 8.58 12.64
CA ASN A 22 -6.45 8.95 11.99
C ASN A 22 -7.45 7.77 11.97
N CYS A 23 -6.99 6.55 11.70
CA CYS A 23 -7.83 5.36 11.78
C CYS A 23 -8.43 5.17 13.19
N LEU A 24 -7.59 5.25 14.22
CA LEU A 24 -8.03 5.11 15.61
C LEU A 24 -8.98 6.23 16.02
N SER A 25 -8.70 7.48 15.61
CA SER A 25 -9.57 8.62 15.88
C SER A 25 -10.93 8.46 15.20
N ALA A 26 -10.97 7.98 13.96
CA ALA A 26 -12.21 7.71 13.24
C ALA A 26 -13.02 6.62 13.92
N ILE A 27 -12.39 5.52 14.35
CA ILE A 27 -13.05 4.42 15.09
C ILE A 27 -13.60 4.93 16.41
N ASN A 28 -12.84 5.72 17.17
CA ASN A 28 -13.30 6.32 18.42
C ASN A 28 -14.49 7.27 18.23
N GLN A 29 -14.66 7.83 17.04
CA GLN A 29 -15.82 8.64 16.64
C GLN A 29 -16.96 7.81 16.05
N GLY A 30 -16.89 6.49 16.15
CA GLY A 30 -17.97 5.58 15.77
C GLY A 30 -17.93 5.15 14.30
N ALA A 31 -16.76 5.24 13.63
CA ALA A 31 -16.63 4.66 12.30
C ALA A 31 -16.86 3.16 12.34
N SER A 32 -17.75 2.66 11.49
CA SER A 32 -17.94 1.23 11.22
C SER A 32 -17.28 0.79 9.93
N GLU A 33 -16.78 1.76 9.16
CA GLU A 33 -16.12 1.58 7.88
C GLU A 33 -15.14 2.72 7.64
N LEU A 34 -13.95 2.38 7.16
CA LEU A 34 -12.92 3.33 6.74
C LEU A 34 -12.72 3.23 5.24
N VAL A 35 -12.72 4.35 4.55
CA VAL A 35 -12.32 4.44 3.14
C VAL A 35 -11.02 5.20 3.07
N ILE A 36 -9.95 4.56 2.58
CA ILE A 36 -8.63 5.17 2.45
C ILE A 36 -8.40 5.51 0.98
N HIS A 37 -8.42 6.80 0.68
CA HIS A 37 -8.02 7.31 -0.63
C HIS A 37 -6.50 7.43 -0.67
N MET A 38 -5.87 6.72 -1.61
CA MET A 38 -4.41 6.60 -1.66
C MET A 38 -3.82 7.22 -2.92
N SER A 39 -2.72 7.94 -2.74
CA SER A 39 -1.76 8.31 -3.78
C SER A 39 -0.37 8.32 -3.12
N SER A 40 0.53 7.40 -3.51
CA SER A 40 1.82 7.27 -2.83
C SER A 40 2.90 6.75 -3.77
N PRO A 41 4.10 7.33 -3.75
CA PRO A 41 5.27 6.82 -4.47
C PRO A 41 5.92 5.59 -3.79
N GLY A 42 5.37 5.10 -2.67
CA GLY A 42 6.04 4.11 -1.84
C GLY A 42 7.01 4.74 -0.84
N GLY A 43 8.02 3.99 -0.42
CA GLY A 43 9.02 4.45 0.54
C GLY A 43 9.60 3.34 1.41
N ASP A 44 9.64 3.53 2.73
CA ASP A 44 10.23 2.60 3.69
C ASP A 44 9.45 1.30 3.82
N LEU A 45 10.13 0.16 3.62
CA LEU A 45 9.53 -1.17 3.64
C LEU A 45 8.95 -1.53 5.01
N VAL A 46 9.69 -1.24 6.09
CA VAL A 46 9.26 -1.60 7.46
C VAL A 46 7.98 -0.84 7.83
N SER A 47 7.93 0.45 7.49
CA SER A 47 6.72 1.28 7.68
C SER A 47 5.56 0.76 6.82
N GLY A 48 5.83 0.30 5.60
CA GLY A 48 4.82 -0.27 4.72
C GLY A 48 4.20 -1.55 5.26
N PHE A 49 5.02 -2.50 5.71
CA PHE A 49 4.54 -3.72 6.36
C PHE A 49 3.76 -3.42 7.65
N THR A 50 4.25 -2.44 8.44
CA THR A 50 3.56 -2.00 9.66
C THR A 50 2.15 -1.50 9.33
N ALA A 51 2.02 -0.62 8.33
CA ALA A 51 0.73 -0.09 7.91
C ALA A 51 -0.21 -1.19 7.40
N TYR A 52 0.29 -2.12 6.58
CA TYR A 52 -0.50 -3.26 6.08
C TYR A 52 -1.08 -4.08 7.24
N HIS A 53 -0.23 -4.57 8.13
CA HIS A 53 -0.68 -5.41 9.25
C HIS A 53 -1.59 -4.65 10.22
N PHE A 54 -1.32 -3.36 10.45
CA PHE A 54 -2.21 -2.51 11.24
C PHE A 54 -3.60 -2.44 10.62
N LEU A 55 -3.73 -2.12 9.33
CA LEU A 55 -5.02 -2.02 8.65
C LEU A 55 -5.77 -3.36 8.67
N LYS A 56 -5.08 -4.48 8.48
CA LYS A 56 -5.67 -5.83 8.56
C LYS A 56 -6.15 -6.19 9.97
N SER A 57 -5.61 -5.57 11.02
CA SER A 57 -5.99 -5.84 12.42
C SER A 57 -7.19 -5.02 12.90
N LEU A 58 -7.65 -4.04 12.11
CA LEU A 58 -8.73 -3.16 12.54
C LEU A 58 -10.07 -3.90 12.68
N PRO A 59 -10.89 -3.57 13.70
CA PRO A 59 -12.18 -4.22 13.93
C PRO A 59 -13.31 -3.67 13.05
N VAL A 60 -12.96 -2.92 11.99
CA VAL A 60 -13.88 -2.28 11.05
C VAL A 60 -13.49 -2.63 9.62
N GLN A 61 -14.43 -2.53 8.69
CA GLN A 61 -14.11 -2.73 7.28
C GLN A 61 -13.22 -1.59 6.77
N VAL A 62 -12.16 -1.97 6.06
CA VAL A 62 -11.25 -1.03 5.40
C VAL A 62 -11.43 -1.17 3.90
N HIS A 63 -11.78 -0.08 3.24
CA HIS A 63 -11.79 0.02 1.77
C HIS A 63 -10.64 0.92 1.33
N THR A 64 -9.97 0.55 0.26
CA THR A 64 -8.90 1.35 -0.32
C THR A 64 -9.27 1.79 -1.74
N HIS A 65 -8.93 3.03 -2.07
CA HIS A 65 -9.19 3.59 -3.38
C HIS A 65 -7.95 4.30 -3.92
N ASN A 66 -7.43 3.84 -5.06
CA ASN A 66 -6.29 4.45 -5.73
C ASN A 66 -6.74 5.70 -6.50
N LEU A 67 -6.37 6.89 -6.01
CA LEU A 67 -6.72 8.16 -6.66
C LEU A 67 -5.90 8.44 -7.93
N SER A 68 -4.64 7.99 -7.95
CA SER A 68 -3.69 8.29 -9.04
C SER A 68 -2.62 7.21 -9.15
N ASN A 69 -1.63 7.24 -8.26
CA ASN A 69 -0.51 6.31 -8.26
C ASN A 69 -0.40 5.61 -6.90
N VAL A 70 -0.27 4.30 -6.93
CA VAL A 70 0.14 3.50 -5.78
C VAL A 70 1.35 2.70 -6.22
N GLU A 71 2.51 2.97 -5.61
CA GLU A 71 3.79 2.48 -6.13
C GLU A 71 4.60 1.77 -5.04
N SER A 72 5.38 0.76 -5.45
CA SER A 72 6.31 0.06 -4.57
C SER A 72 5.61 -0.52 -3.31
N VAL A 73 6.16 -0.29 -2.12
CA VAL A 73 5.59 -0.78 -0.85
C VAL A 73 4.17 -0.25 -0.56
N ALA A 74 3.74 0.86 -1.16
CA ALA A 74 2.36 1.33 -1.03
C ALA A 74 1.34 0.34 -1.62
N ASN A 75 1.76 -0.54 -2.56
CA ASN A 75 0.91 -1.56 -3.12
C ASN A 75 0.33 -2.49 -2.04
N ILE A 76 1.15 -2.94 -1.08
CA ILE A 76 0.64 -3.82 -0.01
C ILE A 76 -0.27 -3.07 0.97
N ILE A 77 -0.03 -1.79 1.24
CA ILE A 77 -0.94 -0.99 2.06
C ILE A 77 -2.32 -0.90 1.39
N PHE A 78 -2.33 -0.67 0.08
CA PHE A 78 -3.56 -0.67 -0.71
C PHE A 78 -4.27 -2.03 -0.65
N LEU A 79 -3.52 -3.13 -0.71
CA LEU A 79 -4.05 -4.49 -0.66
C LEU A 79 -4.65 -4.86 0.72
N ALA A 80 -4.37 -4.10 1.78
CA ALA A 80 -5.01 -4.32 3.07
C ALA A 80 -6.53 -4.06 3.06
N GLY A 81 -7.03 -3.35 2.05
CA GLY A 81 -8.47 -3.11 1.87
C GLY A 81 -9.25 -4.38 1.53
N SER A 82 -10.36 -4.61 2.22
CA SER A 82 -11.31 -5.69 1.90
C SER A 82 -12.12 -5.42 0.62
N LYS A 83 -12.31 -4.14 0.29
CA LYS A 83 -12.78 -3.67 -1.01
C LYS A 83 -11.73 -2.72 -1.56
N ARG A 84 -11.37 -2.90 -2.83
CA ARG A 84 -10.31 -2.16 -3.49
C ARG A 84 -10.81 -1.63 -4.81
N THR A 85 -10.72 -0.32 -5.01
CA THR A 85 -11.11 0.36 -6.25
C THR A 85 -10.07 1.41 -6.63
N GLY A 86 -10.18 1.98 -7.81
CA GLY A 86 -9.31 3.07 -8.23
C GLY A 86 -9.91 3.86 -9.37
N THR A 87 -9.39 5.06 -9.62
CA THR A 87 -9.81 5.87 -10.77
C THR A 87 -9.46 5.17 -12.08
N THR A 88 -10.15 5.51 -13.17
CA THR A 88 -9.88 4.92 -14.49
C THR A 88 -8.47 5.22 -15.02
N GLY A 89 -7.84 6.29 -14.53
CA GLY A 89 -6.48 6.69 -14.87
C GLY A 89 -5.42 6.28 -13.84
N CYS A 90 -5.78 5.53 -12.82
CA CYS A 90 -4.83 5.12 -11.80
C CYS A 90 -3.83 4.08 -12.33
N ARG A 91 -2.70 3.98 -11.63
CA ARG A 91 -1.69 2.97 -11.90
C ARG A 91 -1.08 2.41 -10.63
N PHE A 92 -0.46 1.24 -10.79
CA PHE A 92 0.41 0.62 -9.80
C PHE A 92 1.79 0.43 -10.41
N LEU A 93 2.84 0.69 -9.64
CA LEU A 93 4.23 0.42 -10.05
C LEU A 93 4.84 -0.63 -9.13
N PHE A 94 5.35 -1.69 -9.73
CA PHE A 94 6.16 -2.72 -9.09
C PHE A 94 7.58 -2.58 -9.59
N HIS A 95 8.56 -2.50 -8.70
CA HIS A 95 9.97 -2.38 -9.05
C HIS A 95 10.86 -3.06 -8.01
N PRO A 96 12.12 -3.40 -8.34
CA PRO A 96 13.04 -4.00 -7.38
C PRO A 96 13.26 -3.12 -6.16
N PHE A 97 13.41 -3.75 -5.01
CA PHE A 97 13.79 -3.05 -3.78
C PHE A 97 15.28 -2.64 -3.86
N HIS A 98 15.62 -1.55 -3.20
CA HIS A 98 16.98 -1.05 -3.17
C HIS A 98 17.32 -0.42 -1.82
N TRP A 99 18.60 -0.47 -1.47
CA TRP A 99 19.16 0.29 -0.37
C TRP A 99 19.77 1.58 -0.92
N GLY A 100 19.45 2.71 -0.28
CA GLY A 100 20.15 3.96 -0.54
C GLY A 100 21.50 3.96 0.19
N LEU A 101 22.60 3.76 -0.53
CA LEU A 101 23.94 3.86 0.02
C LEU A 101 24.46 5.28 -0.15
N MET A 102 24.63 6.00 0.94
CA MET A 102 25.25 7.34 0.95
C MET A 102 26.67 7.25 1.45
N GLY A 103 27.65 7.22 0.52
CA GLY A 103 29.06 7.57 0.77
C GLY A 103 29.81 6.87 1.92
N THR A 104 29.35 5.72 2.37
CA THR A 104 29.95 4.97 3.48
C THR A 104 30.75 3.78 2.98
N SER A 105 31.93 3.56 3.57
CA SER A 105 32.64 2.29 3.43
C SER A 105 31.87 1.18 4.15
N VAL A 106 31.59 0.10 3.46
CA VAL A 106 30.81 -1.03 3.98
C VAL A 106 31.62 -2.30 3.84
N ASP A 107 31.69 -3.09 4.90
CA ASP A 107 32.36 -4.39 4.86
C ASP A 107 31.47 -5.47 4.20
N HIS A 108 32.08 -6.60 3.84
CA HIS A 108 31.41 -7.71 3.20
C HIS A 108 30.24 -8.29 4.03
N THR A 109 30.39 -8.35 5.34
CA THR A 109 29.36 -8.88 6.24
C THR A 109 28.11 -8.01 6.18
N ARG A 110 28.28 -6.70 6.24
CA ARG A 110 27.17 -5.75 6.18
C ARG A 110 26.44 -5.81 4.82
N VAL A 111 27.16 -5.95 3.72
CA VAL A 111 26.55 -6.14 2.39
C VAL A 111 25.71 -7.42 2.34
N SER A 112 26.24 -8.51 2.91
CA SER A 112 25.51 -9.79 2.98
C SER A 112 24.25 -9.70 3.85
N GLU A 113 24.32 -9.02 5.00
CA GLU A 113 23.17 -8.76 5.86
C GLU A 113 22.07 -7.96 5.11
N TRP A 114 22.45 -6.92 4.41
CA TRP A 114 21.49 -6.11 3.65
C TRP A 114 20.85 -6.90 2.50
N SER A 115 21.65 -7.70 1.77
CA SER A 115 21.10 -8.56 0.71
C SER A 115 20.08 -9.54 1.30
N ALA A 116 20.44 -10.24 2.37
CA ALA A 116 19.54 -11.18 3.04
C ALA A 116 18.25 -10.50 3.55
N SER A 117 18.35 -9.26 4.06
CA SER A 117 17.20 -8.49 4.50
C SER A 117 16.26 -8.13 3.33
N LEU A 118 16.81 -7.67 2.19
CA LEU A 118 16.01 -7.36 1.02
C LEU A 118 15.35 -8.60 0.41
N ASP A 119 16.07 -9.73 0.39
CA ASP A 119 15.54 -11.00 -0.09
C ASP A 119 14.36 -11.46 0.78
N ASN A 120 14.50 -11.36 2.11
CA ASN A 120 13.41 -11.66 3.05
C ASN A 120 12.21 -10.73 2.86
N ASP A 121 12.45 -9.43 2.72
CA ASP A 121 11.37 -8.46 2.51
C ASP A 121 10.67 -8.67 1.16
N LEU A 122 11.40 -9.07 0.13
CA LEU A 122 10.82 -9.44 -1.16
C LEU A 122 9.89 -10.66 -1.05
N GLU A 123 10.32 -11.71 -0.34
CA GLU A 123 9.49 -12.89 -0.13
C GLU A 123 8.21 -12.54 0.66
N ARG A 124 8.31 -11.78 1.74
CA ARG A 124 7.15 -11.29 2.52
C ARG A 124 6.20 -10.43 1.68
N TYR A 125 6.75 -9.59 0.82
CA TYR A 125 5.96 -8.75 -0.08
C TYR A 125 5.19 -9.60 -1.09
N ILE A 126 5.83 -10.61 -1.66
CA ILE A 126 5.20 -11.56 -2.60
C ILE A 126 4.14 -12.40 -1.90
N ASP A 127 4.38 -12.85 -0.66
CA ASP A 127 3.37 -13.57 0.12
C ASP A 127 2.07 -12.78 0.25
N ILE A 128 2.19 -11.47 0.50
CA ILE A 128 1.02 -10.57 0.57
C ILE A 128 0.36 -10.45 -0.81
N LEU A 129 1.14 -10.25 -1.88
CA LEU A 129 0.60 -10.15 -3.24
C LEU A 129 -0.19 -11.40 -3.62
N GLU A 130 0.36 -12.59 -3.40
CA GLU A 130 -0.32 -13.86 -3.69
C GLU A 130 -1.60 -14.01 -2.87
N SER A 131 -1.52 -13.78 -1.56
CA SER A 131 -2.66 -13.92 -0.65
C SER A 131 -3.79 -12.95 -0.96
N GLU A 132 -3.48 -11.69 -1.23
CA GLU A 132 -4.49 -10.63 -1.41
C GLU A 132 -5.05 -10.57 -2.85
N THR A 133 -4.46 -11.31 -3.78
CA THR A 133 -4.95 -11.43 -5.17
C THR A 133 -5.50 -12.81 -5.49
N ASP A 134 -5.84 -13.61 -4.47
CA ASP A 134 -6.41 -14.96 -4.62
C ASP A 134 -5.56 -15.88 -5.50
N GLY A 135 -4.25 -15.68 -5.53
CA GLY A 135 -3.32 -16.49 -6.32
C GLY A 135 -3.49 -16.36 -7.84
N LEU A 136 -4.11 -15.28 -8.33
CA LEU A 136 -4.28 -15.04 -9.79
C LEU A 136 -2.95 -14.93 -10.54
N LYS A 137 -1.87 -14.62 -9.81
CA LYS A 137 -0.50 -14.68 -10.32
C LYS A 137 0.35 -15.52 -9.39
N SER A 138 1.19 -16.35 -9.99
CA SER A 138 2.14 -17.16 -9.25
C SER A 138 3.27 -16.31 -8.64
N ARG A 139 3.96 -16.87 -7.65
CA ARG A 139 5.18 -16.28 -7.07
C ARG A 139 6.20 -15.90 -8.14
N GLU A 140 6.40 -16.76 -9.13
CA GLU A 140 7.35 -16.51 -10.22
C GLU A 140 6.89 -15.37 -11.13
N ASP A 141 5.58 -15.24 -11.37
CA ASP A 141 5.03 -14.09 -12.11
C ASP A 141 5.28 -12.79 -11.35
N TRP A 142 5.05 -12.76 -10.02
CA TRP A 142 5.31 -11.58 -9.19
C TRP A 142 6.80 -11.23 -9.17
N LYS A 143 7.70 -12.20 -9.03
CA LYS A 143 9.15 -11.97 -9.13
C LYS A 143 9.54 -11.32 -10.46
N LYS A 144 8.96 -11.81 -11.57
CA LYS A 144 9.20 -11.25 -12.90
C LYS A 144 8.64 -9.83 -13.05
N ILE A 145 7.42 -9.59 -12.57
CA ILE A 145 6.76 -8.26 -12.59
C ILE A 145 7.60 -7.24 -11.82
N ILE A 146 8.07 -7.59 -10.63
CA ILE A 146 8.89 -6.72 -9.78
C ILE A 146 10.25 -6.47 -10.44
N SER A 147 10.95 -7.52 -10.88
CA SER A 147 12.29 -7.39 -11.47
C SER A 147 12.31 -6.59 -12.78
N SER A 148 11.18 -6.55 -13.50
CA SER A 148 11.04 -5.81 -14.76
C SER A 148 10.53 -4.38 -14.60
N ALA A 149 10.37 -3.87 -13.38
CA ALA A 149 9.83 -2.54 -13.11
C ALA A 149 8.51 -2.27 -13.86
N THR A 150 7.50 -3.10 -13.60
CA THR A 150 6.27 -3.13 -14.38
C THR A 150 5.21 -2.16 -13.84
N ILE A 151 4.54 -1.47 -14.76
CA ILE A 151 3.36 -0.63 -14.46
C ILE A 151 2.10 -1.43 -14.80
N ALA A 152 1.19 -1.57 -13.82
CA ALA A 152 -0.17 -2.03 -14.03
C ALA A 152 -1.12 -0.83 -14.16
N THR A 153 -1.79 -0.73 -15.30
CA THR A 153 -2.88 0.23 -15.52
C THR A 153 -4.12 -0.17 -14.73
N ALA A 154 -5.14 0.69 -14.67
CA ALA A 154 -6.41 0.35 -14.02
C ALA A 154 -7.02 -0.96 -14.54
N THR A 155 -7.00 -1.20 -15.86
CA THR A 155 -7.48 -2.44 -16.47
C THR A 155 -6.65 -3.64 -16.02
N THR A 156 -5.34 -3.55 -16.13
CA THR A 156 -4.42 -4.60 -15.71
C THR A 156 -4.54 -4.89 -14.21
N ALA A 157 -4.76 -3.86 -13.39
CA ALA A 157 -4.93 -4.03 -11.95
C ALA A 157 -6.21 -4.84 -11.59
N VAL A 158 -7.29 -4.67 -12.35
CA VAL A 158 -8.49 -5.50 -12.20
C VAL A 158 -8.20 -6.94 -12.64
N GLU A 159 -7.56 -7.14 -13.78
CA GLU A 159 -7.17 -8.48 -14.27
C GLU A 159 -6.25 -9.24 -13.30
N TRP A 160 -5.40 -8.53 -12.59
CA TRP A 160 -4.46 -9.12 -11.61
C TRP A 160 -5.06 -9.27 -10.20
N GLY A 161 -6.32 -8.87 -9.99
CA GLY A 161 -6.97 -8.94 -8.68
C GLY A 161 -6.48 -7.91 -7.67
N LEU A 162 -5.71 -6.90 -8.11
CA LEU A 162 -5.29 -5.80 -7.23
C LEU A 162 -6.49 -4.98 -6.77
N MET A 163 -7.45 -4.77 -7.66
CA MET A 163 -8.71 -4.07 -7.37
C MET A 163 -9.89 -4.71 -8.10
N SER A 164 -11.10 -4.48 -7.60
CA SER A 164 -12.33 -5.05 -8.15
C SER A 164 -12.95 -4.23 -9.28
N ALA A 165 -12.69 -2.92 -9.31
CA ALA A 165 -13.27 -2.03 -10.32
C ALA A 165 -12.46 -0.72 -10.46
N ALA A 166 -12.54 -0.15 -11.67
CA ALA A 166 -12.11 1.22 -11.95
C ALA A 166 -13.33 2.14 -11.92
N GLU A 167 -13.40 3.04 -10.94
CA GLU A 167 -14.50 3.97 -10.72
C GLU A 167 -13.99 5.28 -10.09
N ASN A 168 -14.71 6.37 -10.29
CA ASN A 168 -14.33 7.62 -9.63
C ASN A 168 -14.54 7.55 -8.12
N ALA A 169 -13.63 8.15 -7.38
CA ALA A 169 -13.79 8.32 -5.93
C ALA A 169 -15.08 9.10 -5.62
N LYS A 170 -15.77 8.66 -4.58
CA LYS A 170 -16.94 9.35 -4.06
C LYS A 170 -16.61 9.88 -2.67
N MET A 171 -16.74 11.19 -2.52
CA MET A 171 -16.57 11.83 -1.21
C MET A 171 -17.93 11.85 -0.49
N PRO A 172 -18.02 11.41 0.77
CA PRO A 172 -19.26 11.52 1.52
C PRO A 172 -19.61 13.00 1.74
N LEU A 173 -20.90 13.33 1.71
CA LEU A 173 -21.40 14.70 1.87
C LEU A 173 -21.48 15.15 3.34
N ALA A 174 -21.32 14.25 4.31
CA ALA A 174 -21.46 14.57 5.71
C ALA A 174 -20.23 15.35 6.23
N PRO A 175 -20.41 16.52 6.85
CA PRO A 175 -19.30 17.27 7.46
C PRO A 175 -18.63 16.47 8.58
N GLY A 176 -17.30 16.59 8.70
CA GLY A 176 -16.53 16.01 9.80
C GLY A 176 -16.08 14.58 9.61
N THR A 177 -16.33 13.96 8.45
CA THR A 177 -15.90 12.58 8.15
C THR A 177 -14.59 12.51 7.37
N TYR A 178 -13.84 13.59 7.28
CA TYR A 178 -12.61 13.68 6.49
C TYR A 178 -11.39 13.87 7.36
N TRP A 179 -10.37 13.11 7.05
CA TRP A 179 -9.07 13.17 7.68
C TRP A 179 -8.00 13.35 6.59
N TRP A 180 -7.10 14.29 6.81
CA TRP A 180 -6.04 14.58 5.85
C TRP A 180 -4.69 14.16 6.43
N ILE A 181 -3.94 13.38 5.66
CA ILE A 181 -2.54 13.11 5.94
C ILE A 181 -1.74 13.87 4.89
N MET A 182 -0.91 14.78 5.34
CA MET A 182 0.06 15.46 4.50
C MET A 182 1.44 14.90 4.82
N GLY A 183 2.19 14.56 3.79
CA GLY A 183 3.56 14.05 3.91
C GLY A 183 4.56 15.18 4.16
#